data_1ab8000adcb6daa08618a16d976afad6
#
_entry.id   1ab8000adcb6daa08618a16d976afad6
#
_cell.length_a   1.000
_cell.length_b   1.000
_cell.length_c   1.000
_cell.angle_alpha   90.00
_cell.angle_beta   90.00
_cell.angle_gamma   90.00
#
_symmetry.space_group_name_H-M   'P 1'
#
loop_
_entity.id
_entity.type
_entity.pdbx_description
1 polymer ?
#
loop_
_entity_poly.entity_id
_entity_poly.type
_entity_poly.pdbx_seq_one_letter_code
_entity_poly.pdbx_strand_id
1 'polypeptide(L)'
;ALGFNKRMDEVISWKPTIATIQFGMNDGFYGRYTDWMGNNYKRGMNNAINALKKIHCKPYLGTPTVMDPVYGKPNSIYAGKCNAETYNQTLEKLAGFTEEIAVSQKVPKVELFRLMSEIMEESKKIYGKNYVFTGLDGIHPGANGQLVMAYAFLKSMNMSRKIAEITVDMEGLVTVSEGHKVISWKNNELVLESTRYPFCHSLKTEEILPFISFQEDMNRFELKFIRLPKGKYRVSWGAFAKVFSSETLIKGINLADEFRNNPFRPAFEMLYKQIACRQKYEVFLVFELSPLLKRFSGKKQSAGELETMNRLQKKLIGHRDILEKEIFVYPVRHKIKIEKMN
;
A
#
# COMPACT_ATOMS: atom_id res chain seq x y z
N ALA A 1 -8.32 -18.26 5.54
CA ALA A 1 -9.68 -17.69 5.57
C ALA A 1 -10.51 -18.24 6.72
N LEU A 2 -10.81 -19.56 6.73
CA LEU A 2 -11.74 -20.15 7.73
C LEU A 2 -11.26 -19.96 9.18
N GLY A 3 -9.98 -20.13 9.46
CA GLY A 3 -9.40 -19.92 10.79
C GLY A 3 -9.55 -18.49 11.31
N PHE A 4 -9.53 -17.52 10.42
CA PHE A 4 -9.68 -16.10 10.76
C PHE A 4 -11.10 -15.75 11.23
N ASN A 5 -12.13 -16.50 10.81
CA ASN A 5 -13.51 -16.26 11.25
C ASN A 5 -13.68 -16.32 12.77
N LYS A 6 -12.84 -17.07 13.48
CA LYS A 6 -12.82 -17.13 14.95
C LYS A 6 -12.37 -15.78 15.59
N ARG A 7 -11.83 -14.86 14.79
CA ARG A 7 -11.36 -13.54 15.22
C ARG A 7 -12.21 -12.39 14.68
N MET A 8 -13.31 -12.69 13.98
CA MET A 8 -14.15 -11.65 13.37
C MET A 8 -14.74 -10.69 14.38
N ASP A 9 -15.12 -11.16 15.58
CA ASP A 9 -15.63 -10.29 16.64
C ASP A 9 -14.62 -9.22 17.06
N GLU A 10 -13.33 -9.58 17.05
CA GLU A 10 -12.22 -8.66 17.32
C GLU A 10 -12.13 -7.59 16.22
N VAL A 11 -12.21 -7.98 14.94
CA VAL A 11 -12.22 -7.03 13.82
C VAL A 11 -13.44 -6.11 13.85
N ILE A 12 -14.62 -6.67 14.11
CA ILE A 12 -15.88 -5.93 14.20
C ILE A 12 -15.85 -4.90 15.33
N SER A 13 -15.21 -5.23 16.46
CA SER A 13 -15.09 -4.32 17.59
C SER A 13 -14.36 -3.00 17.27
N TRP A 14 -13.54 -3.00 16.23
CA TRP A 14 -12.81 -1.82 15.73
C TRP A 14 -13.64 -0.95 14.80
N LYS A 15 -14.84 -1.38 14.41
CA LYS A 15 -15.78 -0.67 13.53
C LYS A 15 -15.11 -0.16 12.24
N PRO A 16 -14.40 -1.00 11.48
CA PRO A 16 -13.75 -0.55 10.26
C PRO A 16 -14.80 -0.10 9.23
N THR A 17 -14.50 0.96 8.47
CA THR A 17 -15.31 1.42 7.33
C THR A 17 -14.87 0.75 6.03
N ILE A 18 -13.59 0.38 5.93
CA ILE A 18 -12.99 -0.33 4.81
C ILE A 18 -12.18 -1.50 5.36
N ALA A 19 -12.21 -2.64 4.68
CA ALA A 19 -11.38 -3.80 4.99
C ALA A 19 -10.74 -4.36 3.73
N THR A 20 -9.43 -4.53 3.73
CA THR A 20 -8.72 -5.32 2.73
C THR A 20 -8.61 -6.76 3.22
N ILE A 21 -9.05 -7.71 2.40
CA ILE A 21 -9.01 -9.13 2.71
C ILE A 21 -8.11 -9.82 1.69
N GLN A 22 -7.03 -10.44 2.17
CA GLN A 22 -6.11 -11.19 1.34
C GLN A 22 -5.76 -12.49 2.05
N PHE A 23 -6.27 -13.61 1.54
CA PHE A 23 -6.03 -14.97 2.02
C PHE A 23 -5.65 -15.87 0.85
N GLY A 24 -5.32 -17.11 1.14
CA GLY A 24 -5.05 -18.15 0.14
C GLY A 24 -3.72 -18.84 0.35
N MET A 25 -2.62 -18.09 0.65
CA MET A 25 -1.30 -18.67 0.81
C MET A 25 -1.27 -19.83 1.83
N ASN A 26 -1.95 -19.70 2.96
CA ASN A 26 -2.02 -20.76 3.96
C ASN A 26 -3.25 -21.66 3.77
N ASP A 27 -4.25 -21.26 3.00
CA ASP A 27 -5.48 -22.04 2.78
C ASP A 27 -5.28 -23.21 1.81
N GLY A 28 -4.24 -23.11 0.96
CA GLY A 28 -3.80 -24.19 0.07
C GLY A 28 -2.89 -25.22 0.76
N PHE A 29 -2.59 -25.04 2.05
CA PHE A 29 -1.75 -25.96 2.85
C PHE A 29 -0.42 -26.35 2.19
N TYR A 30 0.10 -25.48 1.33
CA TYR A 30 1.33 -25.69 0.55
C TYR A 30 1.33 -27.00 -0.27
N GLY A 31 0.16 -27.47 -0.68
CA GLY A 31 -0.04 -28.72 -1.36
C GLY A 31 -0.81 -28.60 -2.69
N ARG A 32 -1.03 -29.74 -3.34
CA ARG A 32 -1.91 -29.83 -4.50
C ARG A 32 -3.34 -29.50 -4.09
N TYR A 33 -4.06 -28.83 -4.98
CA TYR A 33 -5.46 -28.49 -4.76
C TYR A 33 -6.31 -29.73 -4.46
N THR A 34 -7.22 -29.56 -3.51
CA THR A 34 -8.33 -30.48 -3.23
C THR A 34 -9.63 -29.69 -3.07
N ASP A 35 -10.77 -30.33 -3.38
CA ASP A 35 -12.08 -29.69 -3.21
C ASP A 35 -12.37 -29.29 -1.77
N TRP A 36 -11.82 -30.01 -0.80
CA TRP A 36 -11.91 -29.66 0.61
C TRP A 36 -11.25 -28.29 0.89
N MET A 37 -10.08 -28.03 0.31
CA MET A 37 -9.39 -26.72 0.42
C MET A 37 -10.24 -25.61 -0.17
N GLY A 38 -10.72 -25.81 -1.41
CA GLY A 38 -11.56 -24.83 -2.10
C GLY A 38 -12.87 -24.51 -1.36
N ASN A 39 -13.55 -25.54 -0.87
CA ASN A 39 -14.80 -25.38 -0.11
C ASN A 39 -14.57 -24.63 1.22
N ASN A 40 -13.50 -24.94 1.96
CA ASN A 40 -13.14 -24.23 3.18
C ASN A 40 -12.75 -22.79 2.92
N TYR A 41 -12.00 -22.54 1.85
CA TYR A 41 -11.61 -21.19 1.43
C TYR A 41 -12.85 -20.35 1.10
N LYS A 42 -13.74 -20.86 0.22
CA LYS A 42 -14.99 -20.17 -0.15
C LYS A 42 -15.87 -19.89 1.05
N ARG A 43 -16.05 -20.85 1.94
CA ARG A 43 -16.83 -20.67 3.17
C ARG A 43 -16.21 -19.60 4.07
N GLY A 44 -14.89 -19.65 4.28
CA GLY A 44 -14.18 -18.68 5.13
C GLY A 44 -14.28 -17.26 4.61
N MET A 45 -14.08 -17.07 3.30
CA MET A 45 -14.19 -15.76 2.64
C MET A 45 -15.61 -15.20 2.72
N ASN A 46 -16.64 -16.00 2.38
CA ASN A 46 -18.03 -15.55 2.46
C ASN A 46 -18.45 -15.16 3.88
N ASN A 47 -18.03 -15.92 4.89
CA ASN A 47 -18.32 -15.59 6.28
C ASN A 47 -17.70 -14.25 6.70
N ALA A 48 -16.43 -14.00 6.32
CA ALA A 48 -15.75 -12.75 6.61
C ALA A 48 -16.43 -11.55 5.94
N ILE A 49 -16.77 -11.67 4.66
CA ILE A 49 -17.48 -10.64 3.90
C ILE A 49 -18.84 -10.33 4.52
N ASN A 50 -19.63 -11.36 4.82
CA ASN A 50 -20.96 -11.19 5.40
C ASN A 50 -20.90 -10.51 6.77
N ALA A 51 -19.91 -10.83 7.60
CA ALA A 51 -19.71 -10.22 8.90
C ALA A 51 -19.35 -8.72 8.76
N LEU A 52 -18.46 -8.36 7.83
CA LEU A 52 -18.09 -6.98 7.55
C LEU A 52 -19.26 -6.15 6.98
N LYS A 53 -20.03 -6.72 6.06
CA LYS A 53 -21.21 -6.06 5.50
C LYS A 53 -22.28 -5.74 6.56
N LYS A 54 -22.46 -6.59 7.56
CA LYS A 54 -23.40 -6.34 8.68
C LYS A 54 -23.09 -5.06 9.46
N ILE A 55 -21.82 -4.64 9.48
CA ILE A 55 -21.39 -3.39 10.13
C ILE A 55 -21.14 -2.26 9.12
N HIS A 56 -21.65 -2.37 7.90
CA HIS A 56 -21.49 -1.40 6.81
C HIS A 56 -20.02 -1.17 6.40
N CYS A 57 -19.11 -2.11 6.69
CA CYS A 57 -17.74 -2.07 6.23
C CYS A 57 -17.65 -2.50 4.77
N LYS A 58 -16.92 -1.75 3.94
CA LYS A 58 -16.68 -2.07 2.53
C LYS A 58 -15.46 -2.98 2.37
N PRO A 59 -15.61 -4.28 2.03
CA PRO A 59 -14.49 -5.17 1.81
C PRO A 59 -13.93 -5.03 0.40
N TYR A 60 -12.60 -5.19 0.27
CA TYR A 60 -11.86 -5.33 -0.98
C TYR A 60 -11.13 -6.68 -0.95
N LEU A 61 -11.37 -7.53 -1.94
CA LEU A 61 -10.86 -8.90 -1.95
C LEU A 61 -9.62 -9.03 -2.80
N GLY A 62 -8.47 -9.21 -2.16
CA GLY A 62 -7.23 -9.58 -2.84
C GLY A 62 -7.23 -11.08 -3.14
N THR A 63 -6.86 -11.44 -4.38
CA THR A 63 -6.50 -12.82 -4.71
C THR A 63 -5.25 -13.24 -3.91
N PRO A 64 -4.96 -14.52 -3.74
CA PRO A 64 -3.69 -14.97 -3.16
C PRO A 64 -2.49 -14.29 -3.85
N THR A 65 -1.37 -14.18 -3.15
CA THR A 65 -0.08 -13.83 -3.76
C THR A 65 0.53 -15.06 -4.44
N VAL A 66 1.63 -14.87 -5.17
CA VAL A 66 2.39 -15.93 -5.84
C VAL A 66 3.51 -16.43 -4.94
N MET A 67 3.90 -17.72 -5.05
CA MET A 67 5.12 -18.28 -4.50
C MET A 67 6.24 -18.19 -5.53
N ASP A 68 7.41 -17.72 -5.12
CA ASP A 68 8.59 -17.65 -5.98
C ASP A 68 9.22 -19.05 -6.14
N PRO A 69 9.31 -19.62 -7.37
CA PRO A 69 9.84 -20.95 -7.57
C PRO A 69 11.33 -21.11 -7.23
N VAL A 70 12.09 -20.02 -7.19
CA VAL A 70 13.52 -20.05 -6.85
C VAL A 70 13.74 -20.20 -5.35
N TYR A 71 12.94 -19.51 -4.55
CA TYR A 71 13.09 -19.43 -3.10
C TYR A 71 12.05 -20.23 -2.34
N GLY A 72 10.83 -20.33 -2.89
CA GLY A 72 9.72 -21.00 -2.24
C GLY A 72 9.91 -22.51 -2.15
N LYS A 73 10.02 -23.00 -0.92
CA LYS A 73 10.05 -24.44 -0.62
C LYS A 73 8.78 -24.78 0.14
N PRO A 74 7.75 -25.35 -0.53
CA PRO A 74 6.56 -25.81 0.17
C PRO A 74 6.96 -26.87 1.19
N ASN A 75 7.10 -26.46 2.43
CA ASN A 75 7.47 -27.35 3.53
C ASN A 75 6.23 -27.60 4.39
N SER A 76 5.41 -28.56 3.99
CA SER A 76 4.23 -28.94 4.72
C SER A 76 4.14 -30.45 4.84
N ILE A 77 3.84 -30.93 6.03
CA ILE A 77 3.47 -32.33 6.28
C ILE A 77 2.23 -32.75 5.46
N TYR A 78 1.44 -31.78 4.97
CA TYR A 78 0.26 -31.99 4.11
C TYR A 78 0.60 -31.89 2.61
N ALA A 79 1.80 -31.38 2.24
CA ALA A 79 2.10 -31.04 0.86
C ALA A 79 2.54 -32.24 0.00
N GLY A 80 2.98 -33.32 0.60
CA GLY A 80 3.62 -34.40 -0.14
C GLY A 80 4.84 -33.87 -0.93
N LYS A 81 5.02 -34.37 -2.16
CA LYS A 81 6.03 -33.88 -3.12
C LYS A 81 5.48 -32.69 -3.93
N CYS A 82 5.13 -31.58 -3.27
CA CYS A 82 4.69 -30.37 -3.94
C CYS A 82 5.88 -29.42 -4.11
N ASN A 83 6.06 -28.87 -5.30
CA ASN A 83 6.99 -27.77 -5.56
C ASN A 83 6.24 -26.44 -5.69
N ALA A 84 6.97 -25.33 -5.85
CA ALA A 84 6.37 -24.01 -5.93
C ALA A 84 5.45 -23.84 -7.15
N GLU A 85 5.82 -24.42 -8.31
CA GLU A 85 4.99 -24.37 -9.52
C GLU A 85 3.64 -25.09 -9.30
N THR A 86 3.67 -26.29 -8.72
CA THR A 86 2.46 -27.03 -8.39
C THR A 86 1.62 -26.28 -7.36
N TYR A 87 2.27 -25.63 -6.40
CA TYR A 87 1.55 -24.83 -5.41
C TYR A 87 0.93 -23.56 -6.02
N ASN A 88 1.60 -22.92 -6.95
CA ASN A 88 1.04 -21.79 -7.68
C ASN A 88 -0.23 -22.16 -8.46
N GLN A 89 -0.31 -23.39 -9.01
CA GLN A 89 -1.56 -23.90 -9.61
C GLN A 89 -2.70 -24.00 -8.59
N THR A 90 -2.40 -24.33 -7.33
CA THR A 90 -3.39 -24.32 -6.24
C THR A 90 -3.81 -22.88 -5.91
N LEU A 91 -2.85 -21.95 -5.81
CA LEU A 91 -3.13 -20.55 -5.55
C LEU A 91 -3.94 -19.88 -6.67
N GLU A 92 -3.68 -20.26 -7.92
CA GLU A 92 -4.44 -19.80 -9.08
C GLU A 92 -5.92 -20.23 -9.01
N LYS A 93 -6.19 -21.50 -8.63
CA LYS A 93 -7.56 -21.96 -8.38
C LYS A 93 -8.24 -21.18 -7.26
N LEU A 94 -7.53 -20.89 -6.15
CA LEU A 94 -8.07 -20.08 -5.08
C LEU A 94 -8.29 -18.60 -5.53
N ALA A 95 -7.46 -18.08 -6.44
CA ALA A 95 -7.67 -16.78 -7.08
C ALA A 95 -8.98 -16.78 -7.90
N GLY A 96 -9.25 -17.81 -8.68
CA GLY A 96 -10.51 -17.98 -9.39
C GLY A 96 -11.73 -17.99 -8.44
N PHE A 97 -11.63 -18.66 -7.31
CA PHE A 97 -12.71 -18.62 -6.30
C PHE A 97 -12.88 -17.24 -5.67
N THR A 98 -11.78 -16.47 -5.49
CA THR A 98 -11.89 -15.08 -5.03
C THR A 98 -12.68 -14.23 -6.03
N GLU A 99 -12.47 -14.44 -7.32
CA GLU A 99 -13.23 -13.77 -8.38
C GLU A 99 -14.71 -14.13 -8.36
N GLU A 100 -15.04 -15.43 -8.30
CA GLU A 100 -16.42 -15.91 -8.18
C GLU A 100 -17.15 -15.28 -6.97
N ILE A 101 -16.46 -15.22 -5.82
CA ILE A 101 -16.97 -14.62 -4.60
C ILE A 101 -17.16 -13.12 -4.76
N ALA A 102 -16.18 -12.42 -5.36
CA ALA A 102 -16.27 -10.98 -5.58
C ALA A 102 -17.49 -10.60 -6.43
N VAL A 103 -17.73 -11.36 -7.50
CA VAL A 103 -18.90 -11.20 -8.38
C VAL A 103 -20.19 -11.49 -7.63
N SER A 104 -20.30 -12.65 -6.99
CA SER A 104 -21.54 -13.08 -6.29
C SER A 104 -21.88 -12.18 -5.11
N GLN A 105 -20.87 -11.71 -4.39
CA GLN A 105 -21.01 -10.80 -3.26
C GLN A 105 -21.07 -9.31 -3.65
N LYS A 106 -20.89 -8.98 -4.93
CA LYS A 106 -20.86 -7.58 -5.44
C LYS A 106 -19.85 -6.71 -4.66
N VAL A 107 -18.63 -7.20 -4.51
CA VAL A 107 -17.52 -6.50 -3.83
C VAL A 107 -16.32 -6.37 -4.76
N PRO A 108 -15.50 -5.32 -4.63
CA PRO A 108 -14.31 -5.14 -5.47
C PRO A 108 -13.31 -6.29 -5.31
N LYS A 109 -12.82 -6.80 -6.45
CA LYS A 109 -11.66 -7.70 -6.53
C LYS A 109 -10.38 -6.89 -6.71
N VAL A 110 -9.30 -7.35 -6.08
CA VAL A 110 -7.93 -6.86 -6.28
C VAL A 110 -7.09 -8.01 -6.81
N GLU A 111 -6.67 -7.91 -8.06
CA GLU A 111 -5.92 -8.96 -8.75
C GLU A 111 -4.45 -8.93 -8.34
N LEU A 112 -4.08 -9.76 -7.37
CA LEU A 112 -2.69 -9.88 -6.90
C LEU A 112 -1.96 -11.04 -7.56
N PHE A 113 -2.60 -12.20 -7.70
CA PHE A 113 -1.93 -13.41 -8.17
C PHE A 113 -1.30 -13.20 -9.56
N ARG A 114 -2.10 -12.83 -10.55
CA ARG A 114 -1.63 -12.63 -11.90
C ARG A 114 -0.64 -11.45 -12.00
N LEU A 115 -1.00 -10.31 -11.39
CA LEU A 115 -0.14 -9.13 -11.41
C LEU A 115 1.25 -9.43 -10.83
N MET A 116 1.30 -10.09 -9.67
CA MET A 116 2.58 -10.42 -9.02
C MET A 116 3.34 -11.51 -9.77
N SER A 117 2.65 -12.46 -10.42
CA SER A 117 3.29 -13.48 -11.26
C SER A 117 3.98 -12.83 -12.47
N GLU A 118 3.25 -11.99 -13.20
CA GLU A 118 3.77 -11.27 -14.37
C GLU A 118 4.99 -10.39 -14.00
N ILE A 119 4.87 -9.59 -12.95
CA ILE A 119 5.96 -8.72 -12.48
C ILE A 119 7.17 -9.54 -12.01
N MET A 120 6.96 -10.65 -11.30
CA MET A 120 8.04 -11.53 -10.87
C MET A 120 8.80 -12.12 -12.06
N GLU A 121 8.09 -12.58 -13.09
CA GLU A 121 8.72 -13.12 -14.30
C GLU A 121 9.49 -12.04 -15.06
N GLU A 122 8.90 -10.87 -15.27
CA GLU A 122 9.54 -9.77 -15.99
C GLU A 122 10.75 -9.22 -15.25
N SER A 123 10.64 -9.01 -13.94
CA SER A 123 11.75 -8.53 -13.12
C SER A 123 12.93 -9.53 -13.11
N LYS A 124 12.65 -10.84 -13.08
CA LYS A 124 13.69 -11.87 -13.18
C LYS A 124 14.35 -11.95 -14.57
N LYS A 125 13.64 -11.61 -15.64
CA LYS A 125 14.26 -11.49 -16.98
C LYS A 125 15.27 -10.33 -17.02
N ILE A 126 15.02 -9.24 -16.33
CA ILE A 126 15.88 -8.04 -16.33
C ILE A 126 16.99 -8.14 -15.29
N TYR A 127 16.67 -8.53 -14.05
CA TYR A 127 17.62 -8.53 -12.91
C TYR A 127 18.24 -9.90 -12.64
N GLY A 128 17.86 -10.92 -13.41
CA GLY A 128 18.36 -12.30 -13.29
C GLY A 128 17.44 -13.17 -12.42
N LYS A 129 17.56 -14.50 -12.63
CA LYS A 129 16.70 -15.52 -11.99
C LYS A 129 16.68 -15.47 -10.45
N ASN A 130 17.73 -14.95 -9.85
CA ASN A 130 17.86 -14.84 -8.39
C ASN A 130 17.34 -13.51 -7.84
N TYR A 131 16.68 -12.68 -8.64
CA TYR A 131 16.05 -11.47 -8.13
C TYR A 131 14.97 -11.82 -7.11
N VAL A 132 15.04 -11.17 -5.93
CA VAL A 132 14.15 -11.45 -4.79
C VAL A 132 12.93 -10.54 -4.86
N PHE A 133 11.83 -11.05 -5.38
CA PHE A 133 10.56 -10.33 -5.44
C PHE A 133 9.68 -10.58 -4.22
N THR A 134 9.52 -11.86 -3.82
CA THR A 134 8.64 -12.29 -2.72
C THR A 134 9.36 -12.50 -1.39
N GLY A 135 10.61 -12.06 -1.26
CA GLY A 135 11.43 -12.36 -0.09
C GLY A 135 12.21 -13.68 -0.22
N LEU A 136 13.17 -13.88 0.69
CA LEU A 136 14.08 -15.02 0.65
C LEU A 136 13.44 -16.38 0.98
N ASP A 137 12.25 -16.38 1.52
CA ASP A 137 11.45 -17.59 1.73
C ASP A 137 10.54 -17.92 0.54
N GLY A 138 10.48 -17.02 -0.45
CA GLY A 138 9.63 -17.14 -1.63
C GLY A 138 8.14 -16.99 -1.38
N ILE A 139 7.72 -16.59 -0.18
CA ILE A 139 6.33 -16.55 0.27
C ILE A 139 5.92 -15.14 0.72
N HIS A 140 6.68 -14.55 1.64
CA HIS A 140 6.35 -13.27 2.24
C HIS A 140 6.93 -12.13 1.40
N PRO A 141 6.07 -11.28 0.78
CA PRO A 141 6.55 -10.20 -0.07
C PRO A 141 7.50 -9.26 0.67
N GLY A 142 8.69 -9.04 0.08
CA GLY A 142 9.63 -8.01 0.52
C GLY A 142 9.13 -6.60 0.17
N ALA A 143 9.98 -5.58 0.31
CA ALA A 143 9.59 -4.19 0.08
C ALA A 143 8.99 -3.96 -1.33
N ASN A 144 9.58 -4.58 -2.36
CA ASN A 144 9.09 -4.50 -3.74
C ASN A 144 7.71 -5.14 -3.89
N GLY A 145 7.52 -6.37 -3.40
CA GLY A 145 6.22 -7.05 -3.46
C GLY A 145 5.15 -6.34 -2.64
N GLN A 146 5.49 -5.78 -1.47
CA GLN A 146 4.57 -4.98 -0.66
C GLN A 146 4.11 -3.71 -1.39
N LEU A 147 5.01 -3.04 -2.15
CA LEU A 147 4.63 -1.87 -2.95
C LEU A 147 3.66 -2.26 -4.08
N VAL A 148 3.90 -3.39 -4.75
CA VAL A 148 2.99 -3.91 -5.78
C VAL A 148 1.60 -4.21 -5.20
N MET A 149 1.53 -4.86 -4.03
CA MET A 149 0.27 -5.13 -3.35
C MET A 149 -0.46 -3.83 -2.98
N ALA A 150 0.25 -2.86 -2.39
CA ALA A 150 -0.32 -1.55 -2.04
C ALA A 150 -0.86 -0.83 -3.28
N TYR A 151 -0.10 -0.82 -4.38
CA TYR A 151 -0.52 -0.25 -5.66
C TYR A 151 -1.81 -0.89 -6.17
N ALA A 152 -1.91 -2.22 -6.16
CA ALA A 152 -3.09 -2.93 -6.63
C ALA A 152 -4.35 -2.61 -5.80
N PHE A 153 -4.22 -2.57 -4.46
CA PHE A 153 -5.32 -2.19 -3.58
C PHE A 153 -5.75 -0.73 -3.77
N LEU A 154 -4.81 0.21 -3.80
CA LEU A 154 -5.10 1.64 -4.00
C LEU A 154 -5.78 1.89 -5.35
N LYS A 155 -5.33 1.20 -6.40
CA LYS A 155 -5.94 1.26 -7.73
C LYS A 155 -7.39 0.76 -7.72
N SER A 156 -7.67 -0.35 -7.04
CA SER A 156 -9.02 -0.89 -6.87
C SER A 156 -9.93 0.03 -6.04
N MET A 157 -9.36 0.77 -5.10
CA MET A 157 -10.08 1.76 -4.29
C MET A 157 -10.41 3.04 -5.05
N ASN A 158 -9.91 3.19 -6.28
CA ASN A 158 -10.05 4.40 -7.09
C ASN A 158 -9.60 5.67 -6.35
N MET A 159 -8.49 5.56 -5.61
CA MET A 159 -7.91 6.69 -4.89
C MET A 159 -7.48 7.78 -5.87
N SER A 160 -7.57 9.04 -5.43
CA SER A 160 -7.19 10.18 -6.27
C SER A 160 -5.74 10.06 -6.72
N ARG A 161 -5.52 10.13 -8.04
CA ARG A 161 -4.21 10.06 -8.68
C ARG A 161 -3.43 11.36 -8.55
N LYS A 162 -4.14 12.46 -8.35
CA LYS A 162 -3.60 13.82 -8.37
C LYS A 162 -3.26 14.27 -6.95
N ILE A 163 -1.98 14.42 -6.69
CA ILE A 163 -1.48 14.97 -5.44
C ILE A 163 -1.41 16.48 -5.57
N ALA A 164 -0.84 17.00 -6.68
CA ALA A 164 -0.75 18.40 -6.99
C ALA A 164 -0.96 18.67 -8.49
N GLU A 165 -1.62 19.76 -8.81
CA GLU A 165 -1.64 20.39 -10.14
C GLU A 165 -1.19 21.86 -9.95
N ILE A 166 -0.04 22.20 -10.51
CA ILE A 166 0.57 23.52 -10.45
C ILE A 166 0.67 24.05 -11.86
N THR A 167 0.03 25.17 -12.15
CA THR A 167 0.17 25.83 -13.44
C THR A 167 0.77 27.23 -13.21
N VAL A 168 1.88 27.49 -13.84
CA VAL A 168 2.59 28.75 -13.80
C VAL A 168 2.46 29.45 -15.14
N ASP A 169 1.80 30.58 -15.13
CA ASP A 169 1.76 31.49 -16.26
C ASP A 169 2.94 32.46 -16.17
N MET A 170 3.73 32.56 -17.22
CA MET A 170 4.90 33.43 -17.23
C MET A 170 4.55 34.93 -17.16
N GLU A 171 3.28 35.30 -17.36
CA GLU A 171 2.76 36.67 -17.16
C GLU A 171 2.35 36.96 -15.70
N GLY A 172 2.57 36.03 -14.78
CA GLY A 172 2.49 36.29 -13.33
C GLY A 172 1.40 35.55 -12.57
N LEU A 173 0.46 34.84 -13.26
CA LEU A 173 -0.58 34.07 -12.60
C LEU A 173 -0.09 32.65 -12.25
N VAL A 174 -0.32 32.22 -11.01
CA VAL A 174 -0.06 30.83 -10.59
C VAL A 174 -1.33 30.25 -10.03
N THR A 175 -1.73 29.08 -10.53
CA THR A 175 -2.85 28.29 -9.99
C THR A 175 -2.35 26.99 -9.40
N VAL A 176 -2.96 26.56 -8.30
CA VAL A 176 -2.61 25.32 -7.59
C VAL A 176 -3.87 24.58 -7.16
N SER A 177 -3.81 23.25 -7.10
CA SER A 177 -4.89 22.43 -6.58
C SER A 177 -5.00 22.49 -5.06
N GLU A 178 -6.08 21.92 -4.51
CA GLU A 178 -6.33 21.82 -3.08
C GLU A 178 -5.14 21.18 -2.31
N GLY A 179 -4.87 21.71 -1.11
CA GLY A 179 -3.74 21.29 -0.27
C GLY A 179 -2.42 21.99 -0.60
N HIS A 180 -2.42 22.93 -1.54
CA HIS A 180 -1.25 23.73 -1.94
C HIS A 180 -1.59 25.21 -1.89
N LYS A 181 -0.66 26.03 -1.41
CA LYS A 181 -0.80 27.48 -1.30
C LYS A 181 0.39 28.17 -1.94
N VAL A 182 0.13 29.12 -2.83
CA VAL A 182 1.16 30.02 -3.39
C VAL A 182 1.56 31.04 -2.33
N ILE A 183 2.84 31.06 -1.98
CA ILE A 183 3.42 32.03 -1.08
C ILE A 183 3.98 33.21 -1.87
N SER A 184 4.72 32.92 -2.97
CA SER A 184 5.23 33.95 -3.88
C SER A 184 5.58 33.35 -5.24
N TRP A 185 5.44 34.18 -6.28
CA TRP A 185 6.00 33.95 -7.62
C TRP A 185 6.75 35.21 -8.02
N LYS A 186 8.07 35.16 -8.03
CA LYS A 186 8.93 36.31 -8.44
C LYS A 186 10.29 35.80 -8.88
N ASN A 187 10.94 36.53 -9.80
CA ASN A 187 12.28 36.20 -10.31
C ASN A 187 12.39 34.72 -10.79
N ASN A 188 11.34 34.20 -11.44
CA ASN A 188 11.27 32.82 -11.89
C ASN A 188 11.42 31.77 -10.76
N GLU A 189 11.15 32.18 -9.51
CA GLU A 189 11.08 31.28 -8.34
C GLU A 189 9.67 31.27 -7.77
N LEU A 190 9.07 30.08 -7.74
CA LEU A 190 7.79 29.80 -7.11
C LEU A 190 8.03 29.21 -5.72
N VAL A 191 7.47 29.84 -4.69
CA VAL A 191 7.46 29.32 -3.33
C VAL A 191 6.04 28.84 -3.01
N LEU A 192 5.93 27.59 -2.60
CA LEU A 192 4.68 26.95 -2.21
C LEU A 192 4.75 26.46 -0.77
N GLU A 193 3.57 26.36 -0.15
CA GLU A 193 3.34 25.64 1.09
C GLU A 193 2.31 24.55 0.81
N SER A 194 2.63 23.30 1.15
CA SER A 194 1.83 22.12 0.74
C SER A 194 1.59 21.17 1.91
N THR A 195 0.35 20.71 2.07
CA THR A 195 -0.07 19.69 3.03
C THR A 195 -0.35 18.34 2.38
N ARG A 196 -0.26 18.24 1.05
CA ARG A 196 -0.34 16.99 0.30
C ARG A 196 1.04 16.65 -0.25
N TYR A 197 1.54 15.47 0.08
CA TYR A 197 2.90 15.05 -0.24
C TYR A 197 2.92 14.07 -1.41
N PRO A 198 3.91 14.17 -2.32
CA PRO A 198 4.22 13.05 -3.19
C PRO A 198 4.74 11.86 -2.37
N PHE A 199 4.47 10.66 -2.83
CA PHE A 199 5.03 9.46 -2.23
C PHE A 199 6.54 9.41 -2.50
N CYS A 200 7.34 9.44 -1.43
CA CYS A 200 8.80 9.40 -1.52
C CYS A 200 9.28 7.96 -1.40
N HIS A 201 9.48 7.30 -2.53
CA HIS A 201 9.94 5.91 -2.57
C HIS A 201 11.23 5.68 -1.78
N SER A 202 11.30 4.51 -1.13
CA SER A 202 12.55 4.01 -0.57
C SER A 202 13.46 3.52 -1.71
N LEU A 203 14.78 3.64 -1.53
CA LEU A 203 15.75 3.04 -2.45
C LEU A 203 15.53 1.52 -2.65
N LYS A 204 14.99 0.86 -1.63
CA LYS A 204 14.64 -0.58 -1.69
C LYS A 204 13.49 -0.92 -2.63
N THR A 205 12.74 0.07 -3.13
CA THR A 205 11.59 -0.12 -4.01
C THR A 205 11.78 0.50 -5.39
N GLU A 206 12.94 1.06 -5.69
CA GLU A 206 13.22 1.68 -6.99
C GLU A 206 13.21 0.67 -8.14
N GLU A 207 13.71 -0.53 -7.90
CA GLU A 207 13.82 -1.59 -8.90
C GLU A 207 12.46 -2.08 -9.41
N ILE A 208 11.39 -1.95 -8.62
CA ILE A 208 10.05 -2.42 -9.02
C ILE A 208 9.22 -1.37 -9.77
N LEU A 209 9.60 -0.10 -9.67
CA LEU A 209 8.85 1.01 -10.29
C LEU A 209 8.68 0.87 -11.82
N PRO A 210 9.68 0.37 -12.59
CA PRO A 210 9.50 0.18 -14.03
C PRO A 210 8.39 -0.81 -14.41
N PHE A 211 7.95 -1.68 -13.50
CA PHE A 211 6.95 -2.71 -13.75
C PHE A 211 5.53 -2.32 -13.32
N ILE A 212 5.37 -1.17 -12.69
CA ILE A 212 4.08 -0.64 -12.24
C ILE A 212 3.95 0.84 -12.59
N SER A 213 2.79 1.25 -13.07
CA SER A 213 2.51 2.67 -13.38
C SER A 213 2.24 3.50 -12.12
N PHE A 214 3.02 3.27 -11.04
CA PHE A 214 2.74 3.90 -9.73
C PHE A 214 2.81 5.41 -9.81
N GLN A 215 3.80 5.96 -10.49
CA GLN A 215 4.01 7.41 -10.60
C GLN A 215 2.85 8.09 -11.34
N GLU A 216 2.35 7.46 -12.41
CA GLU A 216 1.23 8.01 -13.20
C GLU A 216 -0.13 7.78 -12.52
N ASP A 217 -0.30 6.61 -11.91
CA ASP A 217 -1.60 6.21 -11.36
C ASP A 217 -1.83 6.73 -9.93
N MET A 218 -0.77 6.96 -9.14
CA MET A 218 -0.89 7.22 -7.69
C MET A 218 -0.08 8.41 -7.19
N ASN A 219 0.89 8.93 -7.98
CA ASN A 219 1.89 9.86 -7.46
C ASN A 219 2.10 11.08 -8.39
N ARG A 220 1.01 11.69 -8.86
CA ARG A 220 1.09 12.82 -9.79
C ARG A 220 1.21 14.14 -9.04
N PHE A 221 2.41 14.72 -9.10
CA PHE A 221 2.70 16.07 -8.62
C PHE A 221 3.05 16.93 -9.84
N GLU A 222 2.03 17.40 -10.55
CA GLU A 222 2.17 17.99 -11.88
C GLU A 222 2.57 19.46 -11.83
N LEU A 223 3.54 19.82 -12.68
CA LEU A 223 3.96 21.19 -12.95
C LEU A 223 3.81 21.47 -14.44
N LYS A 224 3.10 22.54 -14.78
CA LYS A 224 2.87 23.00 -16.13
C LYS A 224 3.16 24.48 -16.25
N PHE A 225 3.73 24.89 -17.37
CA PHE A 225 3.93 26.30 -17.71
C PHE A 225 3.05 26.74 -18.87
N ILE A 226 2.56 27.97 -18.81
CA ILE A 226 1.80 28.61 -19.88
C ILE A 226 2.62 29.81 -20.37
N ARG A 227 2.59 30.10 -21.69
CA ARG A 227 3.30 31.20 -22.33
C ARG A 227 4.81 31.17 -22.11
N LEU A 228 5.37 29.96 -22.00
CA LEU A 228 6.80 29.77 -21.83
C LEU A 228 7.50 29.95 -23.21
N PRO A 229 8.43 30.90 -23.38
CA PRO A 229 9.16 31.07 -24.63
C PRO A 229 9.93 29.82 -25.04
N LYS A 230 10.09 29.62 -26.36
CA LYS A 230 10.86 28.47 -26.88
C LYS A 230 12.29 28.45 -26.36
N GLY A 231 12.75 27.26 -25.94
CA GLY A 231 14.11 27.08 -25.44
C GLY A 231 14.27 25.89 -24.51
N LYS A 232 15.47 25.75 -23.95
CA LYS A 232 15.78 24.80 -22.86
C LYS A 232 15.75 25.52 -21.53
N TYR A 233 15.24 24.82 -20.53
CA TYR A 233 15.08 25.37 -19.19
C TYR A 233 15.62 24.42 -18.13
N ARG A 234 16.38 24.97 -17.20
CA ARG A 234 16.72 24.28 -15.96
C ARG A 234 15.58 24.50 -14.97
N VAL A 235 14.94 23.41 -14.55
CA VAL A 235 13.96 23.42 -13.47
C VAL A 235 14.63 22.84 -12.24
N SER A 236 14.59 23.59 -11.13
CA SER A 236 15.11 23.15 -9.83
C SER A 236 13.94 22.93 -8.86
N TRP A 237 13.96 21.82 -8.13
CA TRP A 237 13.02 21.55 -7.05
C TRP A 237 13.79 21.19 -5.77
N GLY A 238 13.83 22.13 -4.82
CA GLY A 238 14.74 22.07 -3.68
C GLY A 238 16.21 22.12 -4.12
N ALA A 239 17.00 21.13 -3.75
CA ALA A 239 18.43 21.03 -4.08
C ALA A 239 18.72 20.37 -5.44
N PHE A 240 17.70 19.83 -6.12
CA PHE A 240 17.89 19.07 -7.37
C PHE A 240 17.42 19.86 -8.57
N ALA A 241 18.07 19.65 -9.71
CA ALA A 241 17.76 20.33 -10.95
C ALA A 241 17.86 19.37 -12.15
N LYS A 242 16.96 19.55 -13.13
CA LYS A 242 16.97 18.88 -14.43
C LYS A 242 16.69 19.88 -15.55
N VAL A 243 17.10 19.54 -16.77
CA VAL A 243 16.88 20.35 -17.95
C VAL A 243 15.76 19.77 -18.78
N PHE A 244 14.81 20.63 -19.18
CA PHE A 244 13.65 20.27 -19.99
C PHE A 244 13.53 21.23 -21.19
N SER A 245 12.87 20.78 -22.26
CA SER A 245 12.45 21.68 -23.33
C SER A 245 11.21 22.47 -22.93
N SER A 246 11.00 23.63 -23.53
CA SER A 246 9.77 24.40 -23.39
C SER A 246 8.53 23.58 -23.71
N GLU A 247 8.58 22.74 -24.76
CA GLU A 247 7.49 21.90 -25.20
C GLU A 247 7.10 20.88 -24.09
N THR A 248 8.09 20.27 -23.42
CA THR A 248 7.88 19.36 -22.31
C THR A 248 7.22 20.07 -21.13
N LEU A 249 7.70 21.25 -20.77
CA LEU A 249 7.17 22.04 -19.66
C LEU A 249 5.76 22.60 -19.93
N ILE A 250 5.46 22.94 -21.19
CA ILE A 250 4.12 23.37 -21.62
C ILE A 250 3.13 22.19 -21.59
N LYS A 251 3.57 20.99 -21.97
CA LYS A 251 2.78 19.76 -21.85
C LYS A 251 2.54 19.41 -20.39
N GLY A 252 3.52 19.64 -19.52
CA GLY A 252 3.54 19.34 -18.10
C GLY A 252 4.47 18.18 -17.77
N ILE A 253 5.06 18.24 -16.58
CA ILE A 253 5.95 17.21 -16.01
C ILE A 253 5.42 16.75 -14.67
N ASN A 254 5.63 15.47 -14.32
CA ASN A 254 5.37 14.94 -12.99
C ASN A 254 6.62 15.11 -12.11
N LEU A 255 6.63 16.14 -11.25
CA LEU A 255 7.77 16.42 -10.37
C LEU A 255 8.13 15.25 -9.45
N ALA A 256 7.16 14.43 -9.03
CA ALA A 256 7.42 13.27 -8.17
C ALA A 256 8.19 12.16 -8.89
N ASP A 257 8.02 12.04 -10.21
CA ASP A 257 8.77 11.10 -11.03
C ASP A 257 10.13 11.65 -11.43
N GLU A 258 10.15 12.93 -11.86
CA GLU A 258 11.38 13.57 -12.28
C GLU A 258 12.37 13.80 -11.13
N PHE A 259 11.88 14.07 -9.93
CA PHE A 259 12.70 14.38 -8.76
C PHE A 259 12.39 13.40 -7.61
N ARG A 260 12.87 12.18 -7.70
CA ARG A 260 12.64 11.14 -6.67
C ARG A 260 13.20 11.52 -5.31
N ASN A 261 14.29 12.29 -5.27
CA ASN A 261 14.73 12.98 -4.07
C ASN A 261 14.24 14.44 -4.15
N ASN A 262 13.33 14.82 -3.27
CA ASN A 262 12.59 16.07 -3.34
C ASN A 262 12.41 16.69 -1.93
N PRO A 263 11.96 17.94 -1.84
CA PRO A 263 11.84 18.66 -0.56
C PRO A 263 10.90 18.03 0.48
N PHE A 264 10.01 17.13 0.06
CA PHE A 264 9.06 16.49 0.97
C PHE A 264 9.63 15.29 1.71
N ARG A 265 10.75 14.73 1.27
CA ARG A 265 11.33 13.50 1.84
C ARG A 265 11.46 13.52 3.36
N PRO A 266 12.00 14.57 4.02
CA PRO A 266 12.12 14.57 5.48
C PRO A 266 10.76 14.51 6.20
N ALA A 267 9.78 15.27 5.73
CA ALA A 267 8.43 15.29 6.29
C ALA A 267 7.68 13.96 6.02
N PHE A 268 7.85 13.39 4.82
CA PHE A 268 7.31 12.09 4.46
C PHE A 268 7.89 10.96 5.33
N GLU A 269 9.19 10.95 5.56
CA GLU A 269 9.84 9.94 6.42
C GLU A 269 9.41 10.05 7.88
N MET A 270 9.18 11.27 8.37
CA MET A 270 8.62 11.47 9.71
C MET A 270 7.19 10.92 9.80
N LEU A 271 6.32 11.26 8.85
CA LEU A 271 4.96 10.73 8.77
C LEU A 271 4.96 9.19 8.66
N TYR A 272 5.83 8.63 7.82
CA TYR A 272 6.00 7.19 7.69
C TYR A 272 6.37 6.52 9.03
N LYS A 273 7.30 7.11 9.80
CA LYS A 273 7.70 6.61 11.11
C LYS A 273 6.54 6.64 12.13
N GLN A 274 5.72 7.69 12.14
CA GLN A 274 4.54 7.79 12.99
C GLN A 274 3.53 6.68 12.66
N ILE A 275 3.22 6.47 11.38
CA ILE A 275 2.33 5.40 10.91
C ILE A 275 2.91 4.02 11.28
N ALA A 276 4.21 3.80 11.06
CA ALA A 276 4.85 2.53 11.38
C ALA A 276 4.85 2.23 12.90
N CYS A 277 5.01 3.25 13.73
CA CYS A 277 4.91 3.11 15.20
C CYS A 277 3.50 2.66 15.60
N ARG A 278 2.47 3.33 15.08
CA ARG A 278 1.08 2.94 15.32
C ARG A 278 0.80 1.50 14.85
N GLN A 279 1.23 1.14 13.64
CA GLN A 279 1.03 -0.21 13.11
C GLN A 279 1.71 -1.29 13.97
N LYS A 280 2.94 -1.04 14.46
CA LYS A 280 3.61 -1.96 15.38
C LYS A 280 2.82 -2.16 16.68
N TYR A 281 2.24 -1.09 17.18
CA TYR A 281 1.40 -1.16 18.38
C TYR A 281 0.11 -1.95 18.12
N GLU A 282 -0.53 -1.77 16.98
CA GLU A 282 -1.71 -2.55 16.57
C GLU A 282 -1.39 -4.04 16.40
N VAL A 283 -0.23 -4.36 15.81
CA VAL A 283 0.26 -5.75 15.72
C VAL A 283 0.42 -6.37 17.10
N PHE A 284 1.03 -5.66 18.06
CA PHE A 284 1.13 -6.10 19.45
C PHE A 284 -0.26 -6.37 20.08
N LEU A 285 -1.21 -5.45 19.93
CA LEU A 285 -2.57 -5.62 20.47
C LEU A 285 -3.25 -6.87 19.91
N VAL A 286 -3.10 -7.13 18.61
CA VAL A 286 -3.80 -8.20 17.89
C VAL A 286 -3.12 -9.56 18.08
N PHE A 287 -1.80 -9.63 17.97
CA PHE A 287 -1.09 -10.92 17.93
C PHE A 287 -0.50 -11.37 19.27
N GLU A 288 -0.29 -10.45 20.21
CA GLU A 288 0.27 -10.78 21.52
C GLU A 288 -0.75 -10.60 22.64
N LEU A 289 -1.32 -9.41 22.77
CA LEU A 289 -2.22 -9.10 23.89
C LEU A 289 -3.54 -9.86 23.79
N SER A 290 -4.23 -9.85 22.64
CA SER A 290 -5.53 -10.48 22.50
C SER A 290 -5.50 -12.00 22.75
N PRO A 291 -4.52 -12.78 22.21
CA PRO A 291 -4.38 -14.20 22.55
C PRO A 291 -4.03 -14.43 24.02
N LEU A 292 -3.21 -13.56 24.63
CA LEU A 292 -2.87 -13.64 26.05
C LEU A 292 -4.13 -13.49 26.92
N LEU A 293 -4.93 -12.45 26.69
CA LEU A 293 -6.16 -12.21 27.42
C LEU A 293 -7.16 -13.36 27.24
N LYS A 294 -7.29 -13.94 26.04
CA LYS A 294 -8.14 -15.11 25.80
C LYS A 294 -7.71 -16.36 26.58
N ARG A 295 -6.40 -16.59 26.75
CA ARG A 295 -5.87 -17.70 27.56
C ARG A 295 -6.21 -17.53 29.04
N PHE A 296 -6.18 -16.29 29.52
CA PHE A 296 -6.55 -16.00 30.90
C PHE A 296 -8.06 -16.11 31.13
N SER A 297 -8.90 -15.62 30.21
CA SER A 297 -10.36 -15.68 30.35
C SER A 297 -10.96 -17.09 30.29
N GLY A 298 -10.22 -18.08 29.81
CA GLY A 298 -10.64 -19.50 29.78
C GLY A 298 -10.43 -20.26 31.10
N LYS A 299 -9.83 -19.66 32.15
CA LYS A 299 -9.61 -20.25 33.47
C LYS A 299 -10.64 -19.71 34.45
N LYS A 300 -10.94 -20.47 35.54
CA LYS A 300 -11.74 -19.96 36.64
C LYS A 300 -11.01 -18.75 37.27
N GLN A 301 -11.55 -17.58 37.06
CA GLN A 301 -11.01 -16.32 37.55
C GLN A 301 -11.96 -15.69 38.57
N SER A 302 -11.39 -14.92 39.49
CA SER A 302 -12.19 -14.04 40.34
C SER A 302 -12.75 -12.86 39.53
N ALA A 303 -13.89 -12.32 39.92
CA ALA A 303 -14.49 -11.17 39.30
C ALA A 303 -13.53 -9.96 39.24
N GLY A 304 -12.68 -9.77 40.23
CA GLY A 304 -11.70 -8.69 40.30
C GLY A 304 -10.54 -8.84 39.30
N GLU A 305 -10.12 -10.08 39.00
CA GLU A 305 -9.10 -10.34 37.95
C GLU A 305 -9.63 -10.00 36.56
N LEU A 306 -10.87 -10.42 36.26
CA LEU A 306 -11.52 -10.13 35.01
C LEU A 306 -11.71 -8.62 34.81
N GLU A 307 -12.13 -7.90 35.83
CA GLU A 307 -12.28 -6.45 35.82
C GLU A 307 -10.93 -5.75 35.57
N THR A 308 -9.86 -6.18 36.22
CA THR A 308 -8.51 -5.66 36.04
C THR A 308 -8.02 -5.85 34.60
N MET A 309 -8.25 -7.04 34.03
CA MET A 309 -7.90 -7.34 32.63
C MET A 309 -8.67 -6.45 31.65
N ASN A 310 -9.98 -6.31 31.84
CA ASN A 310 -10.82 -5.46 30.99
C ASN A 310 -10.38 -3.99 31.05
N ARG A 311 -10.02 -3.50 32.25
CA ARG A 311 -9.50 -2.14 32.44
C ARG A 311 -8.16 -1.95 31.74
N LEU A 312 -7.25 -2.93 31.84
CA LEU A 312 -5.96 -2.90 31.13
C LEU A 312 -6.16 -2.89 29.63
N GLN A 313 -7.00 -3.78 29.10
CA GLN A 313 -7.31 -3.84 27.67
C GLN A 313 -7.87 -2.51 27.16
N LYS A 314 -8.83 -1.92 27.86
CA LYS A 314 -9.41 -0.62 27.52
C LYS A 314 -8.35 0.49 27.50
N LYS A 315 -7.44 0.50 28.47
CA LYS A 315 -6.34 1.48 28.55
C LYS A 315 -5.36 1.32 27.40
N LEU A 316 -4.99 0.10 27.04
CA LEU A 316 -4.08 -0.18 25.93
C LEU A 316 -4.71 0.15 24.56
N ILE A 317 -6.00 -0.15 24.37
CA ILE A 317 -6.73 0.29 23.16
C ILE A 317 -6.77 1.82 23.09
N GLY A 318 -7.02 2.52 24.21
CA GLY A 318 -7.01 3.98 24.25
C GLY A 318 -5.64 4.59 23.91
N HIS A 319 -4.54 3.90 24.21
CA HIS A 319 -3.21 4.36 23.79
C HIS A 319 -3.00 4.35 22.28
N ARG A 320 -3.59 3.38 21.55
CA ARG A 320 -3.63 3.39 20.08
C ARG A 320 -4.26 4.68 19.54
N ASP A 321 -5.35 5.12 20.17
CA ASP A 321 -6.07 6.33 19.72
C ASP A 321 -5.23 7.61 19.97
N ILE A 322 -4.34 7.58 20.98
CA ILE A 322 -3.34 8.65 21.19
C ILE A 322 -2.33 8.63 20.04
N LEU A 323 -1.75 7.47 19.72
CA LEU A 323 -0.80 7.33 18.60
C LEU A 323 -1.41 7.74 17.26
N GLU A 324 -2.70 7.51 17.04
CA GLU A 324 -3.40 7.97 15.83
C GLU A 324 -3.48 9.49 15.75
N LYS A 325 -3.74 10.17 16.87
CA LYS A 325 -3.79 11.65 16.93
C LYS A 325 -2.43 12.30 16.76
N GLU A 326 -1.35 11.58 17.02
CA GLU A 326 0.02 12.05 16.80
C GLU A 326 0.45 12.00 15.33
N ILE A 327 -0.32 11.28 14.47
CA ILE A 327 -0.08 11.27 13.03
C ILE A 327 -0.54 12.60 12.45
N PHE A 328 0.41 13.47 12.11
CA PHE A 328 0.11 14.80 11.62
C PHE A 328 0.87 15.12 10.33
N VAL A 329 0.16 15.67 9.35
CA VAL A 329 0.73 16.11 8.08
C VAL A 329 1.13 17.58 8.22
N TYR A 330 2.43 17.84 8.42
CA TYR A 330 2.97 19.20 8.55
C TYR A 330 3.01 19.91 7.20
N PRO A 331 2.69 21.22 7.13
CA PRO A 331 2.91 21.97 5.90
C PRO A 331 4.40 22.00 5.52
N VAL A 332 4.70 21.66 4.26
CA VAL A 332 6.06 21.74 3.71
C VAL A 332 6.16 22.96 2.83
N ARG A 333 7.08 23.87 3.17
CA ARG A 333 7.45 25.00 2.31
C ARG A 333 8.55 24.55 1.36
N HIS A 334 8.30 24.67 0.06
CA HIS A 334 9.25 24.26 -0.97
C HIS A 334 9.31 25.25 -2.12
N LYS A 335 10.40 25.17 -2.90
CA LYS A 335 10.71 26.10 -3.99
C LYS A 335 10.86 25.37 -5.30
N ILE A 336 10.29 25.94 -6.35
CA ILE A 336 10.48 25.53 -7.74
C ILE A 336 11.08 26.73 -8.47
N LYS A 337 12.25 26.59 -9.07
CA LYS A 337 12.91 27.65 -9.85
C LYS A 337 13.03 27.21 -11.30
N ILE A 338 12.79 28.14 -12.23
CA ILE A 338 12.99 27.92 -13.66
C ILE A 338 13.96 28.94 -14.23
N GLU A 339 14.96 28.48 -14.95
CA GLU A 339 16.01 29.32 -15.57
C GLU A 339 16.19 28.95 -17.02
N LYS A 340 16.03 29.92 -17.93
CA LYS A 340 16.32 29.70 -19.35
C LYS A 340 17.83 29.49 -19.53
N MET A 341 18.17 28.45 -20.28
CA MET A 341 19.54 28.18 -20.65
C MET A 341 19.88 28.93 -21.94
N ASN A 342 21.10 29.45 -21.98
CA ASN A 342 21.64 30.11 -23.17
C ASN A 342 21.85 29.14 -24.33
#